data_8d36e43757d530b4e4f528a91e4c65c2
#
_entry.id   8d36e43757d530b4e4f528a91e4c65c2
#
_cell.length_a   1.000
_cell.length_b   1.000
_cell.length_c   1.000
_cell.angle_alpha   90.00
_cell.angle_beta   90.00
_cell.angle_gamma   90.00
#
_symmetry.space_group_name_H-M   'P 1'
#
loop_
_entity.id
_entity.type
_entity.pdbx_description
1 polymer ?
#
loop_
_entity_poly.entity_id
_entity_poly.type
_entity_poly.pdbx_seq_one_letter_code
_entity_poly.pdbx_strand_id
1 'polypeptide(L)'
;MPAARITSTMQDDFPLTITTILQHGALVFGRSECVTWQGGSARHTSYREIEQNARRLASALTRLGVGEGDPVATFCWNNQEHLEAYYAVPCMGAVVHTLNIRLPAHQLTHIVNDAQDKIIIIDGSLLPALAPVVGTFTSVEAYIVIGEGDTSLLGDRTVYAYDELLAAEEPVFAWPELDERLAAVMCYTSGTTGDPRGVVYSHRSTYLHAVSTLQSACTGASEADRQLTIVPMFHVNAWGIPFAAFMAGNTLHMPGRYMTPGALIDFIEAERSTLASAVPTIWAGILQVGAQREINLSSLRMGTSGGAAMPRSLMEAFGKQYGVTIIQGWGMTETSPVGGLARPPASIGPGTAEEMDYRMKSGRLLAGVQMRIVNPEGQELPWDGESTGEIEVRGPWITASYFGGAQPEKFHDGWLRTGDIGTMDDEGYFQISDRLKDVIKSGGEWISSVELENLLAGCPGVVEAAVIGIPDDKWTERPLACVVVSRDTDPVTLAESLVGKVAHWQIPESWAFIEEVPKTTVGKFDKKVLRARYQAGDLDVKRTRD
;
A
#
# COMPACT_ATOMS: atom_id res chain seq x y z
N MET A 1 -24.49 -6.15 49.73
CA MET A 1 -24.20 -6.90 48.51
C MET A 1 -23.59 -5.94 47.54
N PRO A 2 -22.48 -6.23 46.86
CA PRO A 2 -22.01 -5.39 45.77
C PRO A 2 -23.12 -5.31 44.71
N ALA A 3 -23.41 -4.12 44.21
CA ALA A 3 -24.39 -3.92 43.15
C ALA A 3 -24.01 -4.82 41.96
N ALA A 4 -25.00 -5.57 41.44
CA ALA A 4 -24.77 -6.40 40.25
C ALA A 4 -24.26 -5.49 39.11
N ARG A 5 -23.12 -5.83 38.52
CA ARG A 5 -22.62 -5.10 37.35
C ARG A 5 -23.62 -5.28 36.20
N ILE A 6 -24.03 -4.17 35.62
CA ILE A 6 -24.84 -4.21 34.40
C ILE A 6 -23.93 -4.73 33.29
N THR A 7 -24.39 -5.77 32.59
CA THR A 7 -23.70 -6.37 31.43
C THR A 7 -24.37 -5.94 30.12
N SER A 8 -23.65 -5.99 29.03
CA SER A 8 -24.21 -5.77 27.67
C SER A 8 -25.35 -6.75 27.39
N THR A 9 -26.35 -6.29 26.66
CA THR A 9 -27.46 -7.10 26.14
C THR A 9 -27.39 -7.23 24.61
N MET A 10 -26.28 -6.77 24.02
CA MET A 10 -26.04 -6.85 22.57
C MET A 10 -25.62 -8.28 22.19
N GLN A 11 -25.72 -8.57 20.89
CA GLN A 11 -25.25 -9.85 20.32
C GLN A 11 -23.71 -9.81 20.18
N ASP A 12 -23.00 -9.79 21.31
CA ASP A 12 -21.55 -9.64 21.34
C ASP A 12 -20.81 -10.84 20.72
N ASP A 13 -21.50 -11.98 20.58
CA ASP A 13 -20.98 -13.19 19.91
C ASP A 13 -21.19 -13.20 18.37
N PHE A 14 -21.82 -12.14 17.80
CA PHE A 14 -21.99 -12.05 16.34
C PHE A 14 -20.65 -11.68 15.70
N PRO A 15 -20.04 -12.58 14.87
CA PRO A 15 -18.65 -12.39 14.43
C PRO A 15 -18.53 -11.39 13.27
N LEU A 16 -17.52 -10.53 13.35
CA LEU A 16 -17.14 -9.59 12.29
C LEU A 16 -16.22 -10.29 11.27
N THR A 17 -16.82 -10.97 10.29
CA THR A 17 -16.08 -11.78 9.31
C THR A 17 -16.11 -11.21 7.90
N ILE A 18 -15.14 -11.63 7.07
CA ILE A 18 -15.14 -11.33 5.63
C ILE A 18 -16.37 -11.96 4.96
N THR A 19 -16.87 -13.08 5.48
CA THR A 19 -18.09 -13.73 5.00
C THR A 19 -19.30 -12.81 5.10
N THR A 20 -19.43 -12.06 6.21
CA THR A 20 -20.53 -11.10 6.37
C THR A 20 -20.40 -9.92 5.40
N ILE A 21 -19.17 -9.51 5.05
CA ILE A 21 -18.92 -8.49 4.01
C ILE A 21 -19.38 -8.99 2.64
N LEU A 22 -18.94 -10.20 2.26
CA LEU A 22 -19.31 -10.82 0.97
C LEU A 22 -20.82 -10.95 0.82
N GLN A 23 -21.49 -11.52 1.84
CA GLN A 23 -22.93 -11.72 1.84
C GLN A 23 -23.71 -10.41 1.79
N HIS A 24 -23.25 -9.39 2.53
CA HIS A 24 -23.84 -8.05 2.49
C HIS A 24 -23.75 -7.46 1.07
N GLY A 25 -22.55 -7.43 0.47
CA GLY A 25 -22.33 -6.90 -0.88
C GLY A 25 -23.18 -7.60 -1.93
N ALA A 26 -23.22 -8.94 -1.91
CA ALA A 26 -23.98 -9.73 -2.86
C ALA A 26 -25.50 -9.59 -2.71
N LEU A 27 -25.99 -9.42 -1.47
CA LEU A 27 -27.42 -9.35 -1.17
C LEU A 27 -27.96 -7.93 -1.35
N VAL A 28 -27.29 -6.93 -0.78
CA VAL A 28 -27.74 -5.53 -0.75
C VAL A 28 -27.32 -4.80 -2.01
N PHE A 29 -26.09 -5.00 -2.45
CA PHE A 29 -25.46 -4.34 -3.59
C PHE A 29 -25.16 -5.31 -4.75
N GLY A 30 -25.98 -6.35 -4.90
CA GLY A 30 -25.72 -7.43 -5.87
C GLY A 30 -25.68 -6.99 -7.34
N ARG A 31 -26.04 -5.73 -7.65
CA ARG A 31 -25.94 -5.12 -9.00
C ARG A 31 -24.71 -4.23 -9.17
N SER A 32 -24.02 -3.90 -8.08
CA SER A 32 -22.75 -3.19 -8.16
C SER A 32 -21.71 -4.08 -8.84
N GLU A 33 -20.70 -3.48 -9.45
CA GLU A 33 -19.86 -4.20 -10.40
C GLU A 33 -18.37 -4.17 -10.00
N CYS A 34 -17.69 -5.24 -10.34
CA CYS A 34 -16.25 -5.29 -10.56
C CYS A 34 -16.01 -5.16 -12.07
N VAL A 35 -15.32 -4.10 -12.47
CA VAL A 35 -15.01 -3.78 -13.87
C VAL A 35 -13.53 -4.04 -14.10
N THR A 36 -13.19 -5.10 -14.86
CA THR A 36 -11.80 -5.46 -15.17
C THR A 36 -11.42 -4.92 -16.54
N TRP A 37 -10.38 -4.08 -16.59
CA TRP A 37 -9.89 -3.49 -17.82
C TRP A 37 -9.14 -4.51 -18.68
N GLN A 38 -9.41 -4.51 -19.99
CA GLN A 38 -8.83 -5.42 -20.96
C GLN A 38 -7.96 -4.71 -22.02
N GLY A 39 -7.63 -3.42 -21.79
CA GLY A 39 -6.75 -2.66 -22.69
C GLY A 39 -7.47 -2.05 -23.89
N GLY A 40 -8.69 -1.55 -23.71
CA GLY A 40 -9.53 -0.92 -24.74
C GLY A 40 -10.99 -1.28 -24.63
N SER A 41 -11.30 -2.28 -23.80
CA SER A 41 -12.65 -2.67 -23.36
C SER A 41 -12.61 -3.03 -21.88
N ALA A 42 -13.79 -3.23 -21.30
CA ALA A 42 -13.91 -3.66 -19.91
C ALA A 42 -14.85 -4.87 -19.80
N ARG A 43 -14.53 -5.77 -18.86
CA ARG A 43 -15.43 -6.86 -18.45
C ARG A 43 -16.14 -6.44 -17.17
N HIS A 44 -17.46 -6.46 -17.20
CA HIS A 44 -18.33 -6.13 -16.08
C HIS A 44 -18.85 -7.40 -15.41
N THR A 45 -18.71 -7.50 -14.10
CA THR A 45 -19.17 -8.64 -13.33
C THR A 45 -19.83 -8.14 -12.06
N SER A 46 -21.09 -8.52 -11.84
CA SER A 46 -21.84 -8.09 -10.66
C SER A 46 -21.31 -8.70 -9.37
N TYR A 47 -21.51 -8.02 -8.24
CA TYR A 47 -21.16 -8.55 -6.91
C TYR A 47 -21.85 -9.87 -6.60
N ARG A 48 -23.05 -10.09 -7.16
CA ARG A 48 -23.73 -11.39 -7.06
C ARG A 48 -23.01 -12.47 -7.82
N GLU A 49 -22.49 -12.21 -8.99
CA GLU A 49 -21.71 -13.17 -9.77
C GLU A 49 -20.35 -13.44 -9.10
N ILE A 50 -19.69 -12.42 -8.55
CA ILE A 50 -18.47 -12.59 -7.74
C ILE A 50 -18.73 -13.53 -6.56
N GLU A 51 -19.82 -13.35 -5.83
CA GLU A 51 -20.17 -14.23 -4.71
C GLU A 51 -20.44 -15.66 -5.16
N GLN A 52 -21.15 -15.85 -6.28
CA GLN A 52 -21.39 -17.18 -6.85
C GLN A 52 -20.08 -17.86 -7.27
N ASN A 53 -19.17 -17.14 -7.90
CA ASN A 53 -17.87 -17.64 -8.30
C ASN A 53 -16.98 -17.93 -7.08
N ALA A 54 -17.05 -17.09 -6.04
CA ALA A 54 -16.36 -17.36 -4.77
C ALA A 54 -16.84 -18.69 -4.14
N ARG A 55 -18.16 -19.01 -4.20
CA ARG A 55 -18.68 -20.32 -3.75
C ARG A 55 -18.15 -21.47 -4.58
N ARG A 56 -18.13 -21.33 -5.91
CA ARG A 56 -17.57 -22.36 -6.80
C ARG A 56 -16.10 -22.59 -6.51
N LEU A 57 -15.33 -21.49 -6.35
CA LEU A 57 -13.91 -21.59 -6.02
C LEU A 57 -13.68 -22.26 -4.65
N ALA A 58 -14.49 -21.94 -3.64
CA ALA A 58 -14.41 -22.57 -2.32
C ALA A 58 -14.72 -24.08 -2.39
N SER A 59 -15.75 -24.50 -3.17
CA SER A 59 -16.04 -25.91 -3.42
C SER A 59 -14.86 -26.62 -4.07
N ALA A 60 -14.28 -26.01 -5.11
CA ALA A 60 -13.13 -26.55 -5.83
C ALA A 60 -11.90 -26.68 -4.91
N LEU A 61 -11.57 -25.64 -4.15
CA LEU A 61 -10.45 -25.66 -3.20
C LEU A 61 -10.64 -26.74 -2.12
N THR A 62 -11.85 -26.90 -1.59
CA THR A 62 -12.17 -27.98 -0.64
C THR A 62 -11.94 -29.36 -1.26
N ARG A 63 -12.35 -29.58 -2.51
CA ARG A 63 -12.10 -30.83 -3.24
C ARG A 63 -10.60 -31.07 -3.50
N LEU A 64 -9.82 -30.01 -3.63
CA LEU A 64 -8.35 -30.05 -3.73
C LEU A 64 -7.67 -30.20 -2.36
N GLY A 65 -8.43 -30.36 -1.28
CA GLY A 65 -7.93 -30.64 0.05
C GLY A 65 -7.56 -29.39 0.87
N VAL A 66 -7.98 -28.20 0.47
CA VAL A 66 -7.81 -26.97 1.28
C VAL A 66 -8.82 -26.97 2.42
N GLY A 67 -8.34 -26.76 3.64
CA GLY A 67 -9.14 -26.69 4.87
C GLY A 67 -8.90 -25.39 5.65
N GLU A 68 -9.47 -25.34 6.87
CA GLU A 68 -9.31 -24.22 7.78
C GLU A 68 -7.83 -24.00 8.12
N GLY A 69 -7.39 -22.76 8.02
CA GLY A 69 -6.02 -22.33 8.31
C GLY A 69 -4.99 -22.61 7.21
N ASP A 70 -5.34 -23.36 6.16
CA ASP A 70 -4.41 -23.60 5.04
C ASP A 70 -4.14 -22.32 4.26
N PRO A 71 -2.88 -21.95 3.97
CA PRO A 71 -2.58 -20.83 3.12
C PRO A 71 -2.75 -21.17 1.65
N VAL A 72 -3.47 -20.31 0.94
CA VAL A 72 -3.64 -20.34 -0.52
C VAL A 72 -3.03 -19.06 -1.09
N ALA A 73 -1.95 -19.22 -1.84
CA ALA A 73 -1.26 -18.08 -2.42
C ALA A 73 -1.95 -17.57 -3.69
N THR A 74 -1.83 -16.26 -3.94
CA THR A 74 -2.23 -15.63 -5.20
C THR A 74 -1.04 -14.90 -5.83
N PHE A 75 -0.79 -15.14 -7.12
CA PHE A 75 0.22 -14.45 -7.92
C PHE A 75 -0.47 -13.81 -9.13
N CYS A 76 -1.20 -12.71 -8.87
CA CYS A 76 -2.20 -12.18 -9.77
C CYS A 76 -2.12 -10.66 -9.90
N TRP A 77 -2.63 -10.14 -11.03
CA TRP A 77 -2.97 -8.74 -11.20
C TRP A 77 -4.25 -8.37 -10.42
N ASN A 78 -4.58 -7.07 -10.41
CA ASN A 78 -5.87 -6.61 -9.90
C ASN A 78 -6.95 -6.92 -10.94
N ASN A 79 -7.65 -8.03 -10.79
CA ASN A 79 -8.71 -8.49 -11.68
C ASN A 79 -9.85 -9.17 -10.90
N GLN A 80 -10.89 -9.56 -11.60
CA GLN A 80 -12.06 -10.22 -11.04
C GLN A 80 -11.69 -11.52 -10.32
N GLU A 81 -10.88 -12.39 -10.93
CA GLU A 81 -10.54 -13.71 -10.41
C GLU A 81 -9.73 -13.61 -9.11
N HIS A 82 -8.86 -12.60 -9.02
CA HIS A 82 -8.15 -12.29 -7.78
C HIS A 82 -9.12 -11.83 -6.68
N LEU A 83 -10.14 -11.02 -7.04
CA LEU A 83 -11.18 -10.60 -6.11
C LEU A 83 -12.02 -11.79 -5.62
N GLU A 84 -12.35 -12.74 -6.50
CA GLU A 84 -13.04 -13.97 -6.14
C GLU A 84 -12.22 -14.80 -5.14
N ALA A 85 -10.90 -14.92 -5.33
CA ALA A 85 -10.00 -15.57 -4.38
C ALA A 85 -9.94 -14.83 -3.03
N TYR A 86 -9.97 -13.50 -3.01
CA TYR A 86 -10.01 -12.67 -1.80
C TYR A 86 -11.23 -12.94 -0.92
N TYR A 87 -12.30 -13.45 -1.51
CA TYR A 87 -13.49 -13.84 -0.78
C TYR A 87 -13.58 -15.36 -0.56
N ALA A 88 -13.35 -16.16 -1.58
CA ALA A 88 -13.48 -17.61 -1.47
C ALA A 88 -12.59 -18.21 -0.38
N VAL A 89 -11.31 -17.83 -0.38
CA VAL A 89 -10.32 -18.43 0.52
C VAL A 89 -10.61 -18.09 1.99
N PRO A 90 -10.73 -16.83 2.42
CA PRO A 90 -11.01 -16.52 3.82
C PRO A 90 -12.42 -16.93 4.25
N CYS A 91 -13.43 -16.85 3.37
CA CYS A 91 -14.80 -17.23 3.74
C CYS A 91 -14.96 -18.74 3.97
N MET A 92 -14.09 -19.59 3.41
CA MET A 92 -14.08 -21.03 3.72
C MET A 92 -13.23 -21.37 4.97
N GLY A 93 -12.58 -20.37 5.60
CA GLY A 93 -11.74 -20.53 6.78
C GLY A 93 -10.24 -20.69 6.47
N ALA A 94 -9.85 -20.66 5.20
CA ALA A 94 -8.45 -20.70 4.77
C ALA A 94 -7.82 -19.28 4.80
N VAL A 95 -6.52 -19.18 4.51
CA VAL A 95 -5.79 -17.89 4.56
C VAL A 95 -5.34 -17.51 3.15
N VAL A 96 -5.84 -16.39 2.61
CA VAL A 96 -5.33 -15.88 1.34
C VAL A 96 -3.98 -15.21 1.55
N HIS A 97 -2.94 -15.74 0.90
CA HIS A 97 -1.58 -15.19 0.93
C HIS A 97 -1.26 -14.51 -0.40
N THR A 98 -1.08 -13.19 -0.37
CA THR A 98 -0.87 -12.42 -1.60
C THR A 98 0.62 -12.28 -1.89
N LEU A 99 1.08 -12.88 -2.99
CA LEU A 99 2.47 -12.83 -3.42
C LEU A 99 2.74 -11.59 -4.27
N ASN A 100 3.72 -10.81 -3.88
CA ASN A 100 4.13 -9.66 -4.67
C ASN A 100 4.83 -10.12 -5.96
N ILE A 101 4.16 -9.92 -7.09
CA ILE A 101 4.60 -10.35 -8.43
C ILE A 101 5.92 -9.71 -8.92
N ARG A 102 6.46 -8.75 -8.18
CA ARG A 102 7.69 -8.01 -8.52
C ARG A 102 8.87 -8.40 -7.63
N LEU A 103 8.69 -9.36 -6.71
CA LEU A 103 9.77 -9.80 -5.85
C LEU A 103 10.82 -10.60 -6.62
N PRO A 104 12.10 -10.47 -6.25
CA PRO A 104 13.14 -11.32 -6.82
C PRO A 104 12.94 -12.78 -6.38
N ALA A 105 13.46 -13.70 -7.19
CA ALA A 105 13.29 -15.14 -7.06
C ALA A 105 13.54 -15.68 -5.65
N HIS A 106 14.64 -15.27 -4.99
CA HIS A 106 15.00 -15.75 -3.65
C HIS A 106 13.97 -15.33 -2.58
N GLN A 107 13.37 -14.13 -2.70
CA GLN A 107 12.34 -13.68 -1.77
C GLN A 107 11.02 -14.42 -2.01
N LEU A 108 10.63 -14.68 -3.26
CA LEU A 108 9.46 -15.52 -3.56
C LEU A 108 9.62 -16.93 -2.97
N THR A 109 10.81 -17.54 -3.14
CA THR A 109 11.11 -18.84 -2.52
C THR A 109 10.96 -18.80 -1.00
N HIS A 110 11.50 -17.75 -0.38
CA HIS A 110 11.41 -17.57 1.07
C HIS A 110 9.97 -17.49 1.54
N ILE A 111 9.17 -16.56 1.00
CA ILE A 111 7.82 -16.30 1.51
C ILE A 111 6.86 -17.46 1.27
N VAL A 112 6.95 -18.17 0.13
CA VAL A 112 6.10 -19.32 -0.16
C VAL A 112 6.41 -20.48 0.79
N ASN A 113 7.70 -20.73 1.05
CA ASN A 113 8.12 -21.80 1.94
C ASN A 113 7.92 -21.45 3.43
N ASP A 114 8.05 -20.18 3.83
CA ASP A 114 7.79 -19.71 5.19
C ASP A 114 6.29 -19.79 5.52
N ALA A 115 5.43 -19.34 4.60
CA ALA A 115 3.97 -19.43 4.74
C ALA A 115 3.44 -20.87 4.60
N GLN A 116 4.21 -21.79 4.00
CA GLN A 116 3.78 -23.17 3.68
C GLN A 116 2.56 -23.18 2.74
N ASP A 117 2.58 -22.34 1.69
CA ASP A 117 1.50 -22.25 0.72
C ASP A 117 1.18 -23.60 0.10
N LYS A 118 -0.11 -24.00 0.11
CA LYS A 118 -0.58 -25.29 -0.38
C LYS A 118 -0.96 -25.26 -1.86
N ILE A 119 -1.60 -24.17 -2.29
CA ILE A 119 -2.01 -23.93 -3.68
C ILE A 119 -1.57 -22.52 -4.08
N ILE A 120 -1.18 -22.36 -5.35
CA ILE A 120 -0.95 -21.04 -5.95
C ILE A 120 -1.97 -20.80 -7.04
N ILE A 121 -2.80 -19.76 -6.89
CA ILE A 121 -3.66 -19.22 -7.95
C ILE A 121 -2.82 -18.16 -8.69
N ILE A 122 -2.63 -18.35 -10.01
CA ILE A 122 -1.71 -17.52 -10.81
C ILE A 122 -2.37 -17.03 -12.10
N ASP A 123 -2.18 -15.74 -12.40
CA ASP A 123 -2.50 -15.21 -13.73
C ASP A 123 -1.54 -15.80 -14.77
N GLY A 124 -2.06 -16.37 -15.86
CA GLY A 124 -1.27 -17.06 -16.88
C GLY A 124 -0.19 -16.19 -17.52
N SER A 125 -0.42 -14.87 -17.60
CA SER A 125 0.59 -13.92 -18.10
C SER A 125 1.81 -13.77 -17.16
N LEU A 126 1.69 -14.21 -15.89
CA LEU A 126 2.76 -14.15 -14.89
C LEU A 126 3.54 -15.46 -14.74
N LEU A 127 3.15 -16.53 -15.45
CA LEU A 127 3.87 -17.80 -15.44
C LEU A 127 5.38 -17.66 -15.71
N PRO A 128 5.83 -16.86 -16.70
CA PRO A 128 7.27 -16.67 -16.94
C PRO A 128 8.02 -16.06 -15.73
N ALA A 129 7.34 -15.24 -14.92
CA ALA A 129 7.95 -14.62 -13.75
C ALA A 129 8.09 -15.61 -12.57
N LEU A 130 7.14 -16.54 -12.42
CA LEU A 130 7.16 -17.55 -11.34
C LEU A 130 8.00 -18.79 -11.72
N ALA A 131 8.06 -19.16 -12.96
CA ALA A 131 8.71 -20.38 -13.48
C ALA A 131 10.13 -20.65 -12.92
N PRO A 132 11.02 -19.64 -12.79
CA PRO A 132 12.38 -19.85 -12.30
C PRO A 132 12.45 -20.40 -10.88
N VAL A 133 11.39 -20.25 -10.07
CA VAL A 133 11.38 -20.64 -8.64
C VAL A 133 10.41 -21.77 -8.30
N VAL A 134 9.56 -22.21 -9.22
CA VAL A 134 8.59 -23.27 -9.00
C VAL A 134 9.22 -24.55 -8.40
N GLY A 135 10.44 -24.89 -8.86
CA GLY A 135 11.17 -26.05 -8.35
C GLY A 135 11.66 -25.93 -6.90
N THR A 136 11.64 -24.73 -6.32
CA THR A 136 12.12 -24.48 -4.95
C THR A 136 11.01 -24.47 -3.91
N PHE A 137 9.75 -24.55 -4.31
CA PHE A 137 8.60 -24.60 -3.42
C PHE A 137 8.41 -26.01 -2.87
N THR A 138 8.37 -26.13 -1.53
CA THR A 138 8.36 -27.41 -0.84
C THR A 138 6.96 -27.86 -0.42
N SER A 139 6.00 -26.93 -0.31
CA SER A 139 4.64 -27.17 0.20
C SER A 139 3.56 -27.11 -0.89
N VAL A 140 3.86 -26.52 -2.05
CA VAL A 140 2.86 -26.30 -3.10
C VAL A 140 2.49 -27.61 -3.80
N GLU A 141 1.22 -27.99 -3.68
CA GLU A 141 0.66 -29.23 -4.22
C GLU A 141 0.08 -29.03 -5.64
N ALA A 142 -0.50 -27.84 -5.91
CA ALA A 142 -1.14 -27.56 -7.20
C ALA A 142 -1.12 -26.06 -7.56
N TYR A 143 -1.32 -25.82 -8.86
CA TYR A 143 -1.45 -24.48 -9.44
C TYR A 143 -2.82 -24.35 -10.11
N ILE A 144 -3.47 -23.19 -9.93
CA ILE A 144 -4.71 -22.83 -10.62
C ILE A 144 -4.40 -21.63 -11.50
N VAL A 145 -4.49 -21.80 -12.82
CA VAL A 145 -4.08 -20.80 -13.81
C VAL A 145 -5.29 -20.04 -14.32
N ILE A 146 -5.26 -18.72 -14.19
CA ILE A 146 -6.28 -17.79 -14.68
C ILE A 146 -5.92 -17.38 -16.11
N GLY A 147 -6.87 -17.57 -17.03
CA GLY A 147 -6.71 -17.18 -18.42
C GLY A 147 -5.63 -17.97 -19.18
N GLU A 148 -5.13 -17.40 -20.26
CA GLU A 148 -4.15 -18.04 -21.14
C GLU A 148 -2.72 -17.90 -20.60
N GLY A 149 -1.91 -18.95 -20.76
CA GLY A 149 -0.50 -18.97 -20.38
C GLY A 149 0.16 -20.31 -20.73
N ASP A 150 1.49 -20.30 -20.84
CA ASP A 150 2.27 -21.52 -21.10
C ASP A 150 2.47 -22.33 -19.81
N THR A 151 1.55 -23.24 -19.54
CA THR A 151 1.58 -24.12 -18.36
C THR A 151 2.74 -25.10 -18.36
N SER A 152 3.40 -25.34 -19.49
CA SER A 152 4.60 -26.20 -19.55
C SER A 152 5.76 -25.65 -18.71
N LEU A 153 5.75 -24.35 -18.42
CA LEU A 153 6.68 -23.67 -17.52
C LEU A 153 6.60 -24.16 -16.07
N LEU A 154 5.50 -24.79 -15.67
CA LEU A 154 5.32 -25.39 -14.36
C LEU A 154 5.89 -26.82 -14.25
N GLY A 155 6.40 -27.38 -15.36
CA GLY A 155 6.95 -28.74 -15.41
C GLY A 155 5.89 -29.81 -15.10
N ASP A 156 6.26 -30.81 -14.29
CA ASP A 156 5.38 -31.94 -13.94
C ASP A 156 4.41 -31.63 -12.76
N ARG A 157 4.17 -30.34 -12.47
CA ARG A 157 3.28 -29.93 -11.38
C ARG A 157 1.81 -30.13 -11.76
N THR A 158 0.96 -30.37 -10.76
CA THR A 158 -0.48 -30.43 -10.95
C THR A 158 -1.03 -29.05 -11.29
N VAL A 159 -1.71 -28.93 -12.44
CA VAL A 159 -2.23 -27.65 -12.94
C VAL A 159 -3.71 -27.79 -13.29
N TYR A 160 -4.49 -26.81 -12.88
CA TYR A 160 -5.90 -26.67 -13.22
C TYR A 160 -6.14 -25.34 -13.94
N ALA A 161 -7.01 -25.32 -14.95
CA ALA A 161 -7.52 -24.08 -15.53
C ALA A 161 -8.62 -23.51 -14.62
N TYR A 162 -8.55 -22.23 -14.28
CA TYR A 162 -9.48 -21.56 -13.37
C TYR A 162 -10.93 -21.69 -13.84
N ASP A 163 -11.20 -21.36 -15.11
CA ASP A 163 -12.55 -21.35 -15.66
C ASP A 163 -13.17 -22.77 -15.71
N GLU A 164 -12.36 -23.78 -16.07
CA GLU A 164 -12.79 -25.18 -16.09
C GLU A 164 -13.06 -25.69 -14.67
N LEU A 165 -12.21 -25.28 -13.72
CA LEU A 165 -12.35 -25.65 -12.31
C LEU A 165 -13.65 -25.10 -11.73
N LEU A 166 -13.99 -23.84 -12.01
CA LEU A 166 -15.24 -23.23 -11.57
C LEU A 166 -16.47 -23.79 -12.29
N ALA A 167 -16.37 -24.05 -13.59
CA ALA A 167 -17.46 -24.61 -14.38
C ALA A 167 -17.89 -26.03 -13.93
N ALA A 168 -16.99 -26.75 -13.26
CA ALA A 168 -17.28 -28.07 -12.68
C ALA A 168 -18.04 -28.01 -11.34
N GLU A 169 -18.23 -26.83 -10.76
CA GLU A 169 -18.84 -26.64 -9.44
C GLU A 169 -20.15 -25.85 -9.51
N GLU A 170 -21.10 -26.20 -8.65
CA GLU A 170 -22.31 -25.40 -8.44
C GLU A 170 -22.07 -24.29 -7.41
N PRO A 171 -22.76 -23.13 -7.50
CA PRO A 171 -22.57 -22.01 -6.59
C PRO A 171 -23.33 -22.17 -5.26
N VAL A 172 -23.18 -23.32 -4.61
CA VAL A 172 -23.99 -23.71 -3.43
C VAL A 172 -23.17 -24.03 -2.19
N PHE A 173 -21.92 -23.58 -2.14
CA PHE A 173 -21.04 -23.77 -0.97
C PHE A 173 -21.64 -23.14 0.29
N ALA A 174 -21.76 -23.92 1.36
CA ALA A 174 -22.21 -23.44 2.66
C ALA A 174 -21.02 -22.85 3.43
N TRP A 175 -21.03 -21.54 3.61
CA TRP A 175 -19.98 -20.89 4.39
C TRP A 175 -19.99 -21.39 5.84
N PRO A 176 -18.84 -21.82 6.40
CA PRO A 176 -18.75 -22.22 7.80
C PRO A 176 -18.94 -21.02 8.75
N GLU A 177 -19.35 -21.30 9.97
CA GLU A 177 -19.28 -20.32 11.05
C GLU A 177 -17.82 -20.17 11.50
N LEU A 178 -17.28 -18.96 11.42
CA LEU A 178 -15.88 -18.66 11.71
C LEU A 178 -15.76 -17.73 12.91
N ASP A 179 -14.77 -18.00 13.77
CA ASP A 179 -14.34 -17.01 14.78
C ASP A 179 -13.69 -15.82 14.06
N GLU A 180 -14.10 -14.61 14.40
CA GLU A 180 -13.57 -13.36 13.83
C GLU A 180 -12.06 -13.18 14.05
N ARG A 181 -11.45 -13.91 14.97
CA ARG A 181 -10.03 -13.85 15.31
C ARG A 181 -9.17 -14.78 14.47
N LEU A 182 -9.77 -15.69 13.71
CA LEU A 182 -9.04 -16.55 12.78
C LEU A 182 -8.27 -15.72 11.75
N ALA A 183 -7.12 -16.26 11.33
CA ALA A 183 -6.36 -15.73 10.22
C ALA A 183 -7.22 -15.74 8.95
N ALA A 184 -7.21 -14.67 8.19
CA ALA A 184 -7.97 -14.54 6.96
C ALA A 184 -7.08 -14.16 5.77
N VAL A 185 -6.11 -13.27 5.99
CA VAL A 185 -5.23 -12.76 4.93
C VAL A 185 -3.81 -12.69 5.46
N MET A 186 -2.83 -12.96 4.61
CA MET A 186 -1.41 -12.80 4.89
C MET A 186 -0.74 -11.95 3.81
N CYS A 187 0.07 -10.99 4.25
CA CYS A 187 0.93 -10.19 3.37
C CYS A 187 2.34 -10.12 3.94
N TYR A 188 3.34 -10.26 3.07
CA TYR A 188 4.73 -10.07 3.48
C TYR A 188 5.21 -8.64 3.26
N THR A 189 6.00 -8.13 4.19
CA THR A 189 6.68 -6.84 4.05
C THR A 189 7.76 -6.92 2.97
N SER A 190 8.11 -5.79 2.37
CA SER A 190 9.14 -5.74 1.31
C SER A 190 10.59 -5.93 1.77
N GLY A 191 10.80 -6.26 3.04
CA GLY A 191 12.11 -6.67 3.58
C GLY A 191 13.26 -5.69 3.33
N THR A 192 13.05 -4.37 3.50
CA THR A 192 14.12 -3.36 3.27
C THR A 192 15.36 -3.53 4.17
N THR A 193 15.27 -4.34 5.23
CA THR A 193 16.34 -4.54 6.22
C THR A 193 16.70 -6.02 6.44
N GLY A 194 16.20 -6.94 5.60
CA GLY A 194 16.41 -8.38 5.75
C GLY A 194 15.38 -9.16 4.93
N ASP A 195 15.13 -10.41 5.32
CA ASP A 195 14.09 -11.22 4.67
C ASP A 195 12.70 -10.63 4.91
N PRO A 196 11.78 -10.75 3.93
CA PRO A 196 10.38 -10.38 4.10
C PRO A 196 9.75 -11.06 5.31
N ARG A 197 8.83 -10.36 6.00
CA ARG A 197 8.14 -10.88 7.18
C ARG A 197 6.65 -10.90 6.95
N GLY A 198 6.00 -11.98 7.35
CA GLY A 198 4.56 -12.15 7.25
C GLY A 198 3.82 -11.31 8.30
N VAL A 199 2.80 -10.62 7.86
CA VAL A 199 1.77 -10.01 8.71
C VAL A 199 0.46 -10.73 8.42
N VAL A 200 -0.16 -11.26 9.46
CA VAL A 200 -1.39 -12.04 9.36
C VAL A 200 -2.56 -11.22 9.90
N TYR A 201 -3.52 -10.95 9.03
CA TYR A 201 -4.74 -10.21 9.37
C TYR A 201 -5.85 -11.20 9.72
N SER A 202 -6.60 -10.90 10.79
CA SER A 202 -7.80 -11.65 11.12
C SER A 202 -9.01 -11.16 10.33
N HIS A 203 -10.10 -11.93 10.33
CA HIS A 203 -11.39 -11.47 9.82
C HIS A 203 -11.81 -10.15 10.48
N ARG A 204 -11.73 -10.09 11.83
CA ARG A 204 -12.05 -8.90 12.63
C ARG A 204 -11.22 -7.68 12.22
N SER A 205 -9.90 -7.82 12.13
CA SER A 205 -9.03 -6.68 11.78
C SER A 205 -9.33 -6.16 10.38
N THR A 206 -9.58 -7.06 9.41
CA THR A 206 -9.95 -6.73 8.04
C THR A 206 -11.31 -6.02 7.97
N TYR A 207 -12.30 -6.53 8.72
CA TYR A 207 -13.63 -5.93 8.80
C TYR A 207 -13.57 -4.49 9.35
N LEU A 208 -12.93 -4.30 10.51
CA LEU A 208 -12.82 -3.00 11.17
C LEU A 208 -12.01 -1.99 10.35
N HIS A 209 -10.94 -2.45 9.69
CA HIS A 209 -10.18 -1.63 8.76
C HIS A 209 -11.05 -1.18 7.59
N ALA A 210 -11.82 -2.09 6.96
CA ALA A 210 -12.72 -1.75 5.86
C ALA A 210 -13.77 -0.70 6.28
N VAL A 211 -14.39 -0.84 7.45
CA VAL A 211 -15.29 0.18 8.01
C VAL A 211 -14.58 1.51 8.21
N SER A 212 -13.34 1.48 8.71
CA SER A 212 -12.56 2.71 8.94
C SER A 212 -12.23 3.44 7.63
N THR A 213 -11.93 2.73 6.56
CA THR A 213 -11.64 3.35 5.25
C THR A 213 -12.86 4.04 4.63
N LEU A 214 -14.07 3.61 4.98
CA LEU A 214 -15.32 4.21 4.50
C LEU A 214 -15.74 5.48 5.25
N GLN A 215 -15.12 5.77 6.40
CA GLN A 215 -15.44 6.99 7.14
C GLN A 215 -15.16 8.24 6.30
N SER A 216 -15.92 9.31 6.55
CA SER A 216 -15.72 10.63 5.92
C SER A 216 -14.32 11.20 6.19
N ALA A 217 -13.71 10.83 7.31
CA ALA A 217 -12.33 11.17 7.65
C ALA A 217 -11.29 10.43 6.79
N CYS A 218 -11.69 9.39 6.06
CA CYS A 218 -10.83 8.62 5.15
C CYS A 218 -11.29 8.81 3.69
N THR A 219 -11.73 7.77 2.98
CA THR A 219 -12.16 7.88 1.58
C THR A 219 -13.57 8.45 1.43
N GLY A 220 -14.46 8.14 2.37
CA GLY A 220 -15.88 8.46 2.27
C GLY A 220 -16.50 7.87 1.00
N ALA A 221 -16.05 6.67 0.59
CA ALA A 221 -16.60 5.98 -0.58
C ALA A 221 -18.06 5.55 -0.33
N SER A 222 -18.87 5.59 -1.37
CA SER A 222 -20.28 5.26 -1.35
C SER A 222 -20.71 4.54 -2.63
N GLU A 223 -21.92 4.04 -2.69
CA GLU A 223 -22.50 3.37 -3.87
C GLU A 223 -22.41 4.22 -5.16
N ALA A 224 -22.35 5.55 -5.04
CA ALA A 224 -22.21 6.46 -6.18
C ALA A 224 -20.79 6.46 -6.79
N ASP A 225 -19.83 5.85 -6.13
CA ASP A 225 -18.44 5.91 -6.53
C ASP A 225 -18.03 4.74 -7.45
N ARG A 226 -17.07 5.05 -8.32
CA ARG A 226 -16.34 4.09 -9.15
C ARG A 226 -14.86 4.20 -8.78
N GLN A 227 -14.38 3.23 -8.01
CA GLN A 227 -13.06 3.30 -7.39
C GLN A 227 -12.02 2.54 -8.18
N LEU A 228 -11.10 3.27 -8.81
CA LEU A 228 -9.96 2.71 -9.53
C LEU A 228 -8.89 2.24 -8.54
N THR A 229 -8.73 0.93 -8.47
CA THR A 229 -7.81 0.23 -7.57
C THR A 229 -6.45 0.06 -8.24
N ILE A 230 -5.66 1.14 -8.32
CA ILE A 230 -4.30 1.12 -8.91
C ILE A 230 -3.33 0.43 -7.94
N VAL A 231 -3.50 0.67 -6.62
CA VAL A 231 -2.70 0.00 -5.60
C VAL A 231 -2.85 -1.52 -5.71
N PRO A 232 -1.72 -2.26 -5.72
CA PRO A 232 -1.78 -3.68 -6.02
C PRO A 232 -2.50 -4.49 -4.93
N MET A 233 -3.34 -5.44 -5.34
CA MET A 233 -3.96 -6.39 -4.42
C MET A 233 -2.91 -7.29 -3.75
N PHE A 234 -1.82 -7.60 -4.42
CA PHE A 234 -0.70 -8.35 -3.85
C PHE A 234 0.12 -7.58 -2.81
N HIS A 235 -0.20 -6.32 -2.53
CA HIS A 235 0.48 -5.51 -1.52
C HIS A 235 -0.53 -4.85 -0.59
N VAL A 236 -0.51 -5.25 0.68
CA VAL A 236 -1.40 -4.74 1.75
C VAL A 236 -2.87 -4.71 1.32
N ASN A 237 -3.30 -5.75 0.60
CA ASN A 237 -4.69 -5.98 0.17
C ASN A 237 -5.30 -4.80 -0.59
N ALA A 238 -4.54 -4.14 -1.47
CA ALA A 238 -5.00 -2.93 -2.15
C ALA A 238 -5.59 -1.90 -1.18
N TRP A 239 -4.96 -1.73 -0.02
CA TRP A 239 -5.38 -0.82 1.05
C TRP A 239 -6.79 -1.10 1.60
N GLY A 240 -7.24 -2.36 1.54
CA GLY A 240 -8.55 -2.79 2.02
C GLY A 240 -9.72 -2.39 1.11
N ILE A 241 -9.44 -1.76 -0.03
CA ILE A 241 -10.47 -1.31 -1.00
C ILE A 241 -11.42 -2.44 -1.42
N PRO A 242 -10.95 -3.68 -1.74
CA PRO A 242 -11.85 -4.76 -2.13
C PRO A 242 -12.93 -5.07 -1.09
N PHE A 243 -12.58 -5.07 0.19
CA PHE A 243 -13.51 -5.34 1.28
C PHE A 243 -14.43 -4.14 1.56
N ALA A 244 -13.89 -2.93 1.57
CA ALA A 244 -14.65 -1.70 1.77
C ALA A 244 -15.71 -1.52 0.67
N ALA A 245 -15.38 -1.86 -0.56
CA ALA A 245 -16.30 -1.73 -1.70
C ALA A 245 -17.56 -2.59 -1.55
N PHE A 246 -17.45 -3.81 -1.09
CA PHE A 246 -18.60 -4.68 -0.84
C PHE A 246 -19.48 -4.19 0.33
N MET A 247 -18.89 -3.48 1.29
CA MET A 247 -19.66 -2.83 2.37
C MET A 247 -20.43 -1.60 1.88
N ALA A 248 -19.86 -0.81 0.97
CA ALA A 248 -20.42 0.46 0.51
C ALA A 248 -21.21 0.37 -0.80
N GLY A 249 -21.07 -0.72 -1.54
CA GLY A 249 -21.71 -0.93 -2.84
C GLY A 249 -21.12 -0.12 -4.00
N ASN A 250 -19.92 0.47 -3.84
CA ASN A 250 -19.28 1.20 -4.92
C ASN A 250 -18.70 0.27 -5.97
N THR A 251 -18.69 0.69 -7.24
CA THR A 251 -18.10 -0.07 -8.33
C THR A 251 -16.57 -0.15 -8.18
N LEU A 252 -16.00 -1.35 -8.31
CA LEU A 252 -14.56 -1.58 -8.32
C LEU A 252 -14.04 -1.54 -9.75
N HIS A 253 -13.09 -0.66 -10.04
CA HIS A 253 -12.34 -0.62 -11.28
C HIS A 253 -10.98 -1.29 -11.10
N MET A 254 -10.75 -2.40 -11.79
CA MET A 254 -9.58 -3.25 -11.71
C MET A 254 -8.75 -3.11 -12.99
N PRO A 255 -7.55 -2.51 -12.94
CA PRO A 255 -6.77 -2.21 -14.15
C PRO A 255 -6.08 -3.43 -14.77
N GLY A 256 -6.09 -4.59 -14.12
CA GLY A 256 -5.37 -5.77 -14.58
C GLY A 256 -3.87 -5.50 -14.72
N ARG A 257 -3.31 -5.93 -15.84
CA ARG A 257 -1.90 -5.69 -16.22
C ARG A 257 -1.63 -4.30 -16.81
N TYR A 258 -2.67 -3.51 -17.04
CA TYR A 258 -2.61 -2.22 -17.73
C TYR A 258 -2.32 -1.07 -16.75
N MET A 259 -1.13 -1.09 -16.17
CA MET A 259 -0.73 -0.22 -15.07
C MET A 259 0.10 1.00 -15.52
N THR A 260 0.33 1.18 -16.81
CA THR A 260 1.02 2.38 -17.30
C THR A 260 0.13 3.61 -17.16
N PRO A 261 0.68 4.81 -16.91
CA PRO A 261 -0.12 6.03 -16.74
C PRO A 261 -1.11 6.29 -17.89
N GLY A 262 -0.69 6.03 -19.16
CA GLY A 262 -1.57 6.17 -20.32
C GLY A 262 -2.76 5.22 -20.28
N ALA A 263 -2.55 3.94 -20.00
CA ALA A 263 -3.61 2.94 -19.90
C ALA A 263 -4.58 3.22 -18.72
N LEU A 264 -4.06 3.74 -17.60
CA LEU A 264 -4.88 4.15 -16.47
C LEU A 264 -5.77 5.35 -16.82
N ILE A 265 -5.25 6.31 -17.59
CA ILE A 265 -6.04 7.45 -18.09
C ILE A 265 -7.14 6.96 -19.03
N ASP A 266 -6.80 6.07 -19.97
CA ASP A 266 -7.79 5.52 -20.91
C ASP A 266 -8.93 4.79 -20.16
N PHE A 267 -8.60 4.08 -19.07
CA PHE A 267 -9.59 3.44 -18.21
C PHE A 267 -10.45 4.48 -17.44
N ILE A 268 -9.82 5.52 -16.87
CA ILE A 268 -10.55 6.61 -16.18
C ILE A 268 -11.54 7.28 -17.14
N GLU A 269 -11.11 7.56 -18.37
CA GLU A 269 -11.94 8.23 -19.39
C GLU A 269 -13.10 7.34 -19.85
N ALA A 270 -12.83 6.03 -20.09
CA ALA A 270 -13.84 5.09 -20.57
C ALA A 270 -14.91 4.80 -19.50
N GLU A 271 -14.48 4.45 -18.28
CA GLU A 271 -15.38 3.98 -17.22
C GLU A 271 -15.69 5.06 -16.18
N ARG A 272 -15.14 6.28 -16.36
CA ARG A 272 -15.44 7.46 -15.54
C ARG A 272 -15.23 7.23 -14.06
N SER A 273 -14.04 6.75 -13.68
CA SER A 273 -13.63 6.57 -12.28
C SER A 273 -13.83 7.85 -11.47
N THR A 274 -14.34 7.74 -10.24
CA THR A 274 -14.57 8.88 -9.34
C THR A 274 -13.55 8.98 -8.22
N LEU A 275 -12.98 7.84 -7.84
CA LEU A 275 -11.90 7.72 -6.86
C LEU A 275 -10.74 6.96 -7.48
N ALA A 276 -9.51 7.33 -7.14
CA ALA A 276 -8.32 6.57 -7.51
C ALA A 276 -7.30 6.59 -6.37
N SER A 277 -6.62 5.46 -6.15
CA SER A 277 -5.63 5.29 -5.09
C SER A 277 -4.31 4.85 -5.69
N ALA A 278 -3.24 5.64 -5.54
CA ALA A 278 -1.95 5.35 -6.16
C ALA A 278 -0.78 5.90 -5.33
N VAL A 279 0.43 5.45 -5.66
CA VAL A 279 1.68 6.03 -5.14
C VAL A 279 2.06 7.31 -5.92
N PRO A 280 2.87 8.21 -5.36
CA PRO A 280 3.23 9.48 -6.00
C PRO A 280 3.80 9.34 -7.42
N THR A 281 4.57 8.28 -7.70
CA THR A 281 5.18 8.04 -9.01
C THR A 281 4.15 7.81 -10.12
N ILE A 282 3.02 7.17 -9.80
CA ILE A 282 1.91 6.99 -10.75
C ILE A 282 1.22 8.34 -11.02
N TRP A 283 0.96 9.12 -9.99
CA TRP A 283 0.39 10.47 -10.14
C TRP A 283 1.28 11.36 -10.99
N ALA A 284 2.61 11.34 -10.77
CA ALA A 284 3.56 12.08 -11.60
C ALA A 284 3.52 11.62 -13.07
N GLY A 285 3.44 10.31 -13.31
CA GLY A 285 3.33 9.75 -14.66
C GLY A 285 2.04 10.19 -15.38
N ILE A 286 0.90 10.25 -14.68
CA ILE A 286 -0.37 10.76 -15.22
C ILE A 286 -0.21 12.23 -15.64
N LEU A 287 0.42 13.06 -14.81
CA LEU A 287 0.67 14.47 -15.12
C LEU A 287 1.60 14.62 -16.34
N GLN A 288 2.63 13.77 -16.48
CA GLN A 288 3.52 13.76 -17.64
C GLN A 288 2.79 13.42 -18.94
N VAL A 289 1.88 12.43 -18.92
CA VAL A 289 1.05 12.10 -20.09
C VAL A 289 0.14 13.28 -20.44
N GLY A 290 -0.48 13.93 -19.43
CA GLY A 290 -1.30 15.10 -19.64
C GLY A 290 -0.58 16.33 -20.22
N ALA A 291 0.75 16.41 -20.03
CA ALA A 291 1.58 17.42 -20.68
C ALA A 291 1.86 17.10 -22.18
N GLN A 292 1.65 15.86 -22.61
CA GLN A 292 1.91 15.40 -23.98
C GLN A 292 0.64 15.25 -24.83
N ARG A 293 -0.50 14.95 -24.20
CA ARG A 293 -1.82 14.87 -24.83
C ARG A 293 -2.89 15.41 -23.93
N GLU A 294 -3.99 15.87 -24.52
CA GLU A 294 -5.19 16.19 -23.76
C GLU A 294 -5.74 14.95 -23.05
N ILE A 295 -6.10 15.09 -21.77
CA ILE A 295 -6.68 14.03 -20.94
C ILE A 295 -7.88 14.56 -20.16
N ASN A 296 -8.85 13.69 -19.90
CA ASN A 296 -10.07 14.04 -19.18
C ASN A 296 -10.16 13.30 -17.83
N LEU A 297 -9.83 13.99 -16.76
CA LEU A 297 -9.96 13.48 -15.39
C LEU A 297 -11.15 14.06 -14.64
N SER A 298 -12.10 14.72 -15.32
CA SER A 298 -13.24 15.44 -14.71
C SER A 298 -14.19 14.54 -13.91
N SER A 299 -14.15 13.23 -14.10
CA SER A 299 -14.91 12.28 -13.29
C SER A 299 -14.28 12.05 -11.90
N LEU A 300 -12.97 12.24 -11.76
CA LEU A 300 -12.27 12.04 -10.48
C LEU A 300 -12.62 13.17 -9.50
N ARG A 301 -13.36 12.84 -8.43
CA ARG A 301 -13.61 13.77 -7.33
C ARG A 301 -12.48 13.81 -6.32
N MET A 302 -11.69 12.73 -6.20
CA MET A 302 -10.60 12.63 -5.26
C MET A 302 -9.59 11.56 -5.67
N GLY A 303 -8.31 11.87 -5.48
CA GLY A 303 -7.22 10.91 -5.48
C GLY A 303 -6.69 10.70 -4.06
N THR A 304 -6.28 9.47 -3.72
CA THR A 304 -5.50 9.21 -2.51
C THR A 304 -4.07 8.81 -2.88
N SER A 305 -3.11 9.27 -2.10
CA SER A 305 -1.70 8.94 -2.29
C SER A 305 -1.09 8.42 -1.00
N GLY A 306 -0.28 7.39 -1.10
CA GLY A 306 0.39 6.81 0.07
C GLY A 306 1.64 6.04 -0.32
N GLY A 307 2.32 5.52 0.69
CA GLY A 307 3.54 4.75 0.50
C GLY A 307 4.83 5.60 0.41
N ALA A 308 4.72 6.86 0.02
CA ALA A 308 5.76 7.88 0.08
C ALA A 308 5.11 9.26 0.23
N ALA A 309 5.88 10.25 0.67
CA ALA A 309 5.40 11.62 0.75
C ALA A 309 5.07 12.16 -0.65
N MET A 310 3.95 12.87 -0.76
CA MET A 310 3.48 13.46 -2.01
C MET A 310 4.02 14.89 -2.13
N PRO A 311 4.76 15.24 -3.20
CA PRO A 311 5.24 16.62 -3.39
C PRO A 311 4.07 17.61 -3.50
N ARG A 312 4.19 18.76 -2.81
CA ARG A 312 3.22 19.87 -2.86
C ARG A 312 2.92 20.29 -4.30
N SER A 313 3.96 20.46 -5.12
CA SER A 313 3.84 20.88 -6.51
C SER A 313 2.96 19.93 -7.34
N LEU A 314 3.02 18.64 -7.04
CA LEU A 314 2.20 17.63 -7.73
C LEU A 314 0.73 17.72 -7.31
N MET A 315 0.42 17.92 -6.02
CA MET A 315 -0.95 18.15 -5.54
C MET A 315 -1.56 19.41 -6.13
N GLU A 316 -0.78 20.51 -6.17
CA GLU A 316 -1.20 21.80 -6.75
C GLU A 316 -1.46 21.69 -8.26
N ALA A 317 -0.62 20.94 -8.98
CA ALA A 317 -0.80 20.73 -10.42
C ALA A 317 -2.12 20.00 -10.73
N PHE A 318 -2.45 18.92 -9.99
CA PHE A 318 -3.72 18.21 -10.16
C PHE A 318 -4.92 19.10 -9.84
N GLY A 319 -4.88 19.85 -8.76
CA GLY A 319 -5.93 20.78 -8.39
C GLY A 319 -6.17 21.86 -9.45
N LYS A 320 -5.07 22.48 -9.94
CA LYS A 320 -5.13 23.59 -10.90
C LYS A 320 -5.51 23.14 -12.32
N GLN A 321 -4.95 22.00 -12.78
CA GLN A 321 -5.13 21.57 -14.18
C GLN A 321 -6.40 20.74 -14.39
N TYR A 322 -6.76 19.90 -13.40
CA TYR A 322 -7.84 18.91 -13.56
C TYR A 322 -8.95 19.04 -12.52
N GLY A 323 -8.84 19.92 -11.52
CA GLY A 323 -9.82 20.05 -10.43
C GLY A 323 -9.82 18.85 -9.48
N VAL A 324 -8.80 17.99 -9.53
CA VAL A 324 -8.70 16.78 -8.71
C VAL A 324 -8.00 17.08 -7.39
N THR A 325 -8.69 16.82 -6.29
CA THR A 325 -8.10 16.90 -4.95
C THR A 325 -7.36 15.61 -4.64
N ILE A 326 -6.03 15.69 -4.41
CA ILE A 326 -5.25 14.54 -3.94
C ILE A 326 -4.99 14.71 -2.45
N ILE A 327 -5.26 13.66 -1.67
CA ILE A 327 -5.04 13.59 -0.23
C ILE A 327 -4.06 12.47 0.05
N GLN A 328 -3.02 12.75 0.82
CA GLN A 328 -2.09 11.71 1.20
C GLN A 328 -2.47 11.05 2.52
N GLY A 329 -2.00 9.82 2.68
CA GLY A 329 -2.18 9.03 3.90
C GLY A 329 -0.92 8.26 4.24
N TRP A 330 -0.84 7.91 5.50
CA TRP A 330 0.21 7.08 6.06
C TRP A 330 -0.31 5.72 6.48
N GLY A 331 0.54 4.75 6.27
CA GLY A 331 0.33 3.39 6.72
C GLY A 331 1.41 2.44 6.23
N MET A 332 1.36 1.23 6.72
CA MET A 332 2.34 0.18 6.44
C MET A 332 1.65 -1.19 6.45
N THR A 333 2.34 -2.25 6.06
CA THR A 333 1.78 -3.61 6.09
C THR A 333 1.26 -3.95 7.49
N GLU A 334 1.98 -3.53 8.52
CA GLU A 334 1.67 -3.74 9.93
C GLU A 334 0.43 -2.96 10.43
N THR A 335 -0.09 -2.02 9.64
CA THR A 335 -1.29 -1.22 9.98
C THR A 335 -2.48 -1.45 9.05
N SER A 336 -2.47 -2.46 8.18
CA SER A 336 -3.54 -3.03 7.34
C SER A 336 -4.08 -2.22 6.12
N PRO A 337 -3.56 -1.12 5.53
CA PRO A 337 -2.42 -0.37 6.01
C PRO A 337 -2.77 0.93 6.74
N VAL A 338 -4.01 1.43 6.73
CA VAL A 338 -4.31 2.84 7.00
C VAL A 338 -4.23 3.18 8.49
N GLY A 339 -3.25 4.04 8.85
CA GLY A 339 -3.15 4.67 10.17
C GLY A 339 -3.75 6.08 10.22
N GLY A 340 -3.67 6.84 9.13
CA GLY A 340 -4.22 8.18 9.01
C GLY A 340 -4.29 8.70 7.59
N LEU A 341 -5.18 9.68 7.36
CA LEU A 341 -5.33 10.38 6.09
C LEU A 341 -5.36 11.89 6.33
N ALA A 342 -4.61 12.68 5.55
CA ALA A 342 -4.41 14.12 5.74
C ALA A 342 -5.61 14.95 5.20
N ARG A 343 -6.82 14.66 5.69
CA ARG A 343 -7.99 15.47 5.36
C ARG A 343 -8.00 16.76 6.16
N PRO A 344 -8.13 17.92 5.49
CA PRO A 344 -8.26 19.19 6.17
C PRO A 344 -9.51 19.23 7.08
N PRO A 345 -9.50 20.05 8.15
CA PRO A 345 -10.69 20.34 8.93
C PRO A 345 -11.81 20.92 8.06
N ALA A 346 -13.07 20.60 8.38
CA ALA A 346 -14.22 21.11 7.63
C ALA A 346 -14.38 22.65 7.70
N SER A 347 -13.75 23.30 8.69
CA SER A 347 -13.70 24.74 8.84
C SER A 347 -12.80 25.45 7.82
N ILE A 348 -11.89 24.71 7.19
CA ILE A 348 -10.93 25.27 6.22
C ILE A 348 -11.55 25.21 4.83
N GLY A 349 -11.60 26.37 4.18
CA GLY A 349 -12.14 26.49 2.81
C GLY A 349 -11.27 25.80 1.77
N PRO A 350 -11.85 25.15 0.74
CA PRO A 350 -11.11 24.50 -0.32
C PRO A 350 -10.30 25.51 -1.16
N GLY A 351 -9.12 25.11 -1.61
CA GLY A 351 -8.24 25.90 -2.47
C GLY A 351 -7.45 26.99 -1.74
N THR A 352 -7.46 27.03 -0.41
CA THR A 352 -6.65 27.95 0.40
C THR A 352 -5.24 27.40 0.62
N ALA A 353 -4.29 28.29 0.94
CA ALA A 353 -2.94 27.87 1.34
C ALA A 353 -2.96 26.98 2.59
N GLU A 354 -3.81 27.34 3.55
CA GLU A 354 -4.02 26.59 4.79
C GLU A 354 -4.57 25.18 4.53
N GLU A 355 -5.54 25.00 3.61
CA GLU A 355 -6.00 23.68 3.19
C GLU A 355 -4.84 22.82 2.67
N MET A 356 -3.98 23.42 1.85
CA MET A 356 -2.83 22.72 1.31
C MET A 356 -1.83 22.32 2.41
N ASP A 357 -1.64 23.15 3.44
CA ASP A 357 -0.74 22.82 4.54
C ASP A 357 -1.24 21.61 5.35
N TYR A 358 -2.55 21.50 5.58
CA TYR A 358 -3.13 20.28 6.16
C TYR A 358 -2.96 19.06 5.25
N ARG A 359 -3.16 19.20 3.94
CA ARG A 359 -2.97 18.10 2.97
C ARG A 359 -1.53 17.64 2.85
N MET A 360 -0.58 18.51 3.19
CA MET A 360 0.86 18.18 3.23
C MET A 360 1.26 17.40 4.49
N LYS A 361 0.45 17.39 5.54
CA LYS A 361 0.66 16.49 6.69
C LYS A 361 0.66 15.02 6.25
N SER A 362 1.30 14.14 7.00
CA SER A 362 1.34 12.72 6.66
C SER A 362 0.00 12.00 6.91
N GLY A 363 -0.80 12.54 7.82
CA GLY A 363 -2.14 12.05 8.11
C GLY A 363 -2.76 12.75 9.30
N ARG A 364 -4.07 12.57 9.46
CA ARG A 364 -4.80 12.73 10.71
C ARG A 364 -5.21 11.37 11.20
N LEU A 365 -5.06 11.13 12.50
CA LEU A 365 -5.29 9.84 13.13
C LEU A 365 -6.73 9.36 12.92
N LEU A 366 -6.91 8.11 12.48
CA LEU A 366 -8.23 7.51 12.30
C LEU A 366 -8.76 6.94 13.61
N ALA A 367 -10.08 6.97 13.77
CA ALA A 367 -10.75 6.37 14.91
C ALA A 367 -10.43 4.87 14.99
N GLY A 368 -9.96 4.42 16.16
CA GLY A 368 -9.51 3.04 16.40
C GLY A 368 -7.98 2.89 16.41
N VAL A 369 -7.22 3.82 15.84
CA VAL A 369 -5.76 3.85 15.96
C VAL A 369 -5.36 4.75 17.13
N GLN A 370 -4.50 4.26 18.00
CA GLN A 370 -3.79 5.05 18.99
C GLN A 370 -2.35 5.22 18.51
N MET A 371 -1.81 6.42 18.73
CA MET A 371 -0.45 6.80 18.36
C MET A 371 0.22 7.50 19.53
N ARG A 372 1.51 7.33 19.67
CA ARG A 372 2.36 8.15 20.55
C ARG A 372 3.70 8.41 19.88
N ILE A 373 4.38 9.43 20.34
CA ILE A 373 5.73 9.78 19.92
C ILE A 373 6.63 9.55 21.13
N VAL A 374 7.73 8.85 20.95
CA VAL A 374 8.66 8.53 22.04
C VAL A 374 10.08 8.98 21.71
N ASN A 375 10.79 9.45 22.74
CA ASN A 375 12.21 9.74 22.64
C ASN A 375 13.06 8.44 22.66
N PRO A 376 14.40 8.50 22.45
CA PRO A 376 15.25 7.32 22.47
C PRO A 376 15.23 6.55 23.80
N GLU A 377 14.89 7.21 24.91
CA GLU A 377 14.75 6.62 26.24
C GLU A 377 13.38 5.95 26.45
N GLY A 378 12.47 6.01 25.45
CA GLY A 378 11.13 5.43 25.51
C GLY A 378 10.10 6.27 26.24
N GLN A 379 10.40 7.53 26.55
CA GLN A 379 9.48 8.45 27.21
C GLN A 379 8.56 9.10 26.18
N GLU A 380 7.27 9.18 26.49
CA GLU A 380 6.27 9.80 25.63
C GLU A 380 6.47 11.33 25.55
N LEU A 381 6.43 11.86 24.34
CA LEU A 381 6.54 13.27 24.04
C LEU A 381 5.16 13.92 23.85
N PRO A 382 5.03 15.25 24.08
CA PRO A 382 3.75 15.95 23.91
C PRO A 382 3.34 16.06 22.43
N TRP A 383 2.05 16.25 22.20
CA TRP A 383 1.45 16.52 20.89
C TRP A 383 1.44 18.04 20.63
N ASP A 384 2.59 18.64 20.52
CA ASP A 384 2.79 20.10 20.36
C ASP A 384 3.12 20.51 18.90
N GLY A 385 3.20 19.54 17.98
CA GLY A 385 3.59 19.78 16.59
C GLY A 385 5.09 19.96 16.35
N GLU A 386 5.89 20.05 17.41
CA GLU A 386 7.33 20.38 17.37
C GLU A 386 8.19 19.22 17.91
N SER A 387 7.77 18.61 19.00
CA SER A 387 8.49 17.50 19.63
C SER A 387 8.60 16.33 18.69
N THR A 388 9.84 15.93 18.38
CA THR A 388 10.15 14.88 17.39
C THR A 388 10.62 13.61 18.05
N GLY A 389 10.05 12.45 17.66
CA GLY A 389 10.43 11.15 18.19
C GLY A 389 9.99 10.00 17.28
N GLU A 390 10.27 8.74 17.72
CA GLU A 390 9.79 7.55 17.04
C GLU A 390 8.27 7.43 17.22
N ILE A 391 7.55 7.20 16.13
CA ILE A 391 6.11 6.97 16.14
C ILE A 391 5.84 5.52 16.51
N GLU A 392 5.00 5.32 17.52
CA GLU A 392 4.48 4.03 17.92
C GLU A 392 2.96 4.01 17.82
N VAL A 393 2.42 2.87 17.37
CA VAL A 393 0.97 2.72 17.13
C VAL A 393 0.41 1.44 17.70
N ARG A 394 -0.89 1.46 18.04
CA ARG A 394 -1.67 0.27 18.37
C ARG A 394 -3.15 0.45 17.98
N GLY A 395 -3.86 -0.63 17.80
CA GLY A 395 -5.28 -0.58 17.41
C GLY A 395 -5.79 -1.93 16.91
N PRO A 396 -7.09 -2.06 16.64
CA PRO A 396 -7.72 -3.34 16.31
C PRO A 396 -7.30 -3.93 14.96
N TRP A 397 -6.66 -3.16 14.08
CA TRP A 397 -6.07 -3.60 12.83
C TRP A 397 -4.57 -3.31 12.72
N ILE A 398 -3.93 -3.05 13.86
CA ILE A 398 -2.47 -2.94 13.97
C ILE A 398 -1.93 -4.31 14.41
N THR A 399 -0.89 -4.80 13.74
CA THR A 399 -0.32 -6.10 14.10
C THR A 399 0.35 -6.05 15.48
N ALA A 400 0.19 -7.11 16.24
CA ALA A 400 0.83 -7.28 17.56
C ALA A 400 2.10 -8.14 17.50
N SER A 401 2.37 -8.81 16.35
CA SER A 401 3.57 -9.61 16.10
C SER A 401 3.69 -9.89 14.60
N TYR A 402 4.87 -10.26 14.15
CA TYR A 402 5.03 -10.88 12.84
C TYR A 402 4.76 -12.39 12.91
N PHE A 403 4.44 -12.98 11.76
CA PHE A 403 4.30 -14.42 11.59
C PHE A 403 5.57 -15.13 12.08
N GLY A 404 5.41 -16.26 12.79
CA GLY A 404 6.54 -16.97 13.38
C GLY A 404 7.25 -16.24 14.53
N GLY A 405 6.74 -15.09 15.00
CA GLY A 405 7.32 -14.34 16.12
C GLY A 405 8.62 -13.58 15.77
N ALA A 406 8.84 -13.28 14.49
CA ALA A 406 10.02 -12.54 14.06
C ALA A 406 10.08 -11.12 14.66
N GLN A 407 11.29 -10.62 14.95
CA GLN A 407 11.59 -9.28 15.47
C GLN A 407 10.70 -8.84 16.67
N PRO A 408 10.74 -9.57 17.78
CA PRO A 408 9.93 -9.23 18.96
C PRO A 408 10.25 -7.83 19.54
N GLU A 409 11.46 -7.30 19.29
CA GLU A 409 11.88 -5.97 19.70
C GLU A 409 11.11 -4.82 19.04
N LYS A 410 10.34 -5.11 17.98
CA LYS A 410 9.43 -4.15 17.37
C LYS A 410 8.14 -3.95 18.16
N PHE A 411 7.87 -4.82 19.10
CA PHE A 411 6.63 -4.83 19.87
C PHE A 411 6.95 -4.76 21.37
N HIS A 412 6.41 -3.76 22.07
CA HIS A 412 6.54 -3.67 23.51
C HIS A 412 5.31 -3.01 24.12
N ASP A 413 4.87 -3.52 25.26
CA ASP A 413 3.71 -3.01 26.02
C ASP A 413 2.44 -2.80 25.17
N GLY A 414 2.25 -3.64 24.13
CA GLY A 414 1.12 -3.56 23.21
C GLY A 414 1.26 -2.48 22.14
N TRP A 415 2.44 -1.88 21.97
CA TRP A 415 2.74 -0.91 20.92
C TRP A 415 3.65 -1.51 19.84
N LEU A 416 3.36 -1.16 18.60
CA LEU A 416 4.22 -1.40 17.44
C LEU A 416 5.14 -0.20 17.24
N ARG A 417 6.44 -0.42 17.23
CA ARG A 417 7.47 0.53 16.81
C ARG A 417 7.51 0.59 15.28
N THR A 418 7.06 1.70 14.71
CA THR A 418 6.94 1.83 13.25
C THR A 418 8.30 2.00 12.56
N GLY A 419 9.26 2.57 13.27
CA GLY A 419 10.54 3.02 12.72
C GLY A 419 10.41 4.31 11.90
N ASP A 420 9.26 4.96 11.93
CA ASP A 420 9.05 6.31 11.40
C ASP A 420 9.32 7.34 12.51
N ILE A 421 9.99 8.42 12.16
CA ILE A 421 10.25 9.57 13.03
C ILE A 421 9.34 10.71 12.60
N GLY A 422 8.75 11.40 13.56
CA GLY A 422 7.87 12.51 13.23
C GLY A 422 7.39 13.30 14.45
N THR A 423 6.48 14.23 14.17
CA THR A 423 5.78 15.08 15.13
C THR A 423 4.28 14.81 15.09
N MET A 424 3.56 15.23 16.14
CA MET A 424 2.10 15.17 16.20
C MET A 424 1.57 16.41 16.89
N ASP A 425 0.49 17.01 16.35
CA ASP A 425 -0.15 18.18 16.92
C ASP A 425 -1.40 17.81 17.74
N ASP A 426 -1.94 18.78 18.46
CA ASP A 426 -3.09 18.64 19.37
C ASP A 426 -4.43 18.39 18.64
N GLU A 427 -4.47 18.55 17.30
CA GLU A 427 -5.62 18.18 16.46
C GLU A 427 -5.51 16.75 15.91
N GLY A 428 -4.44 16.02 16.25
CA GLY A 428 -4.19 14.65 15.84
C GLY A 428 -3.62 14.51 14.41
N TYR A 429 -3.08 15.59 13.85
CA TYR A 429 -2.28 15.51 12.63
C TYR A 429 -0.85 15.16 12.97
N PHE A 430 -0.27 14.27 12.19
CA PHE A 430 1.12 13.89 12.33
C PHE A 430 1.89 14.13 11.04
N GLN A 431 3.17 14.45 11.21
CA GLN A 431 4.12 14.66 10.13
C GLN A 431 5.27 13.67 10.26
N ILE A 432 5.42 12.77 9.30
CA ILE A 432 6.61 11.92 9.20
C ILE A 432 7.76 12.78 8.66
N SER A 433 8.81 12.89 9.45
CA SER A 433 10.03 13.59 9.03
C SER A 433 10.92 12.67 8.23
N ASP A 434 11.12 11.44 8.70
CA ASP A 434 11.96 10.43 8.02
C ASP A 434 11.75 9.02 8.59
N ARG A 435 12.45 8.06 8.04
CA ARG A 435 12.67 6.74 8.64
C ARG A 435 13.87 6.79 9.59
N LEU A 436 13.78 6.11 10.73
CA LEU A 436 14.88 6.01 11.71
C LEU A 436 16.21 5.55 11.08
N LYS A 437 16.14 4.75 10.01
CA LYS A 437 17.28 4.25 9.23
C LYS A 437 17.76 5.17 8.12
N ASP A 438 16.95 6.15 7.72
CA ASP A 438 17.20 7.04 6.58
C ASP A 438 17.46 8.50 7.03
N VAL A 439 17.05 8.85 8.26
CA VAL A 439 17.36 10.16 8.85
C VAL A 439 18.88 10.35 8.93
N ILE A 440 19.34 11.51 8.51
CA ILE A 440 20.78 11.82 8.43
C ILE A 440 21.20 12.42 9.75
N LYS A 441 22.13 11.77 10.45
CA LYS A 441 22.60 12.15 11.79
C LYS A 441 23.81 13.05 11.66
N SER A 442 23.62 14.35 11.68
CA SER A 442 24.67 15.35 11.45
C SER A 442 24.95 16.18 12.69
N GLY A 443 26.10 15.94 13.34
CA GLY A 443 26.55 16.74 14.48
C GLY A 443 25.65 16.69 15.71
N GLY A 444 24.95 15.59 15.93
CA GLY A 444 23.97 15.42 17.03
C GLY A 444 22.55 15.88 16.67
N GLU A 445 22.36 16.49 15.52
CA GLU A 445 21.07 16.93 15.00
C GLU A 445 20.60 15.99 13.87
N TRP A 446 19.32 16.01 13.57
CA TRP A 446 18.71 15.20 12.51
C TRP A 446 18.37 16.05 11.29
N ILE A 447 18.74 15.55 10.11
CA ILE A 447 18.33 16.13 8.83
C ILE A 447 17.32 15.18 8.19
N SER A 448 16.13 15.71 7.87
CA SER A 448 15.12 14.95 7.13
C SER A 448 15.53 14.81 5.67
N SER A 449 15.80 13.58 5.24
CA SER A 449 16.05 13.27 3.85
C SER A 449 14.80 13.49 2.99
N VAL A 450 13.61 13.22 3.54
CA VAL A 450 12.32 13.39 2.87
C VAL A 450 11.98 14.86 2.64
N GLU A 451 12.28 15.74 3.59
CA GLU A 451 12.07 17.18 3.43
C GLU A 451 12.93 17.73 2.27
N LEU A 452 14.21 17.38 2.25
CA LEU A 452 15.12 17.78 1.18
C LEU A 452 14.66 17.24 -0.19
N GLU A 453 14.21 15.99 -0.26
CA GLU A 453 13.66 15.35 -1.47
C GLU A 453 12.44 16.12 -2.01
N ASN A 454 11.50 16.47 -1.13
CA ASN A 454 10.29 17.21 -1.51
C ASN A 454 10.61 18.63 -2.02
N LEU A 455 11.54 19.31 -1.37
CA LEU A 455 11.98 20.64 -1.80
C LEU A 455 12.69 20.58 -3.16
N LEU A 456 13.55 19.58 -3.36
CA LEU A 456 14.25 19.37 -4.64
C LEU A 456 13.30 18.98 -5.75
N ALA A 457 12.31 18.12 -5.49
CA ALA A 457 11.27 17.75 -6.47
C ALA A 457 10.44 18.96 -6.95
N GLY A 458 10.38 20.05 -6.16
CA GLY A 458 9.77 21.31 -6.56
C GLY A 458 10.67 22.21 -7.41
N CYS A 459 11.94 21.87 -7.60
CA CYS A 459 12.87 22.70 -8.36
C CYS A 459 12.67 22.51 -9.87
N PRO A 460 12.73 23.59 -10.65
CA PRO A 460 12.59 23.53 -12.10
C PRO A 460 13.65 22.64 -12.74
N GLY A 461 13.22 21.60 -13.46
CA GLY A 461 14.11 20.65 -14.18
C GLY A 461 14.49 19.43 -13.38
N VAL A 462 14.16 19.33 -12.09
CA VAL A 462 14.28 18.10 -11.31
C VAL A 462 13.08 17.19 -11.63
N VAL A 463 13.37 15.95 -12.01
CA VAL A 463 12.37 14.89 -12.29
C VAL A 463 12.16 14.03 -11.06
N GLU A 464 13.26 13.60 -10.43
CA GLU A 464 13.27 12.81 -9.21
C GLU A 464 14.44 13.26 -8.33
N ALA A 465 14.29 13.18 -7.01
CA ALA A 465 15.34 13.43 -6.05
C ALA A 465 15.26 12.42 -4.90
N ALA A 466 16.40 11.84 -4.53
CA ALA A 466 16.55 11.03 -3.33
C ALA A 466 17.78 11.51 -2.56
N VAL A 467 17.66 11.60 -1.22
CA VAL A 467 18.75 12.08 -0.36
C VAL A 467 19.14 10.98 0.62
N ILE A 468 20.44 10.72 0.72
CA ILE A 468 21.02 9.74 1.65
C ILE A 468 22.06 10.37 2.55
N GLY A 469 22.22 9.84 3.76
CA GLY A 469 23.37 10.14 4.62
C GLY A 469 24.62 9.46 4.08
N ILE A 470 25.71 10.20 3.98
CA ILE A 470 27.04 9.68 3.70
C ILE A 470 27.96 9.99 4.88
N PRO A 471 28.95 9.11 5.19
CA PRO A 471 29.88 9.34 6.31
C PRO A 471 30.63 10.66 6.17
N ASP A 472 30.80 11.35 7.31
CA ASP A 472 31.59 12.57 7.44
C ASP A 472 32.40 12.54 8.75
N ASP A 473 33.70 12.82 8.66
CA ASP A 473 34.63 12.72 9.80
C ASP A 473 34.32 13.72 10.94
N LYS A 474 33.71 14.86 10.61
CA LYS A 474 33.40 15.90 11.58
C LYS A 474 31.96 15.80 12.12
N TRP A 475 31.02 15.47 11.25
CA TRP A 475 29.58 15.55 11.53
C TRP A 475 28.88 14.21 11.65
N THR A 476 29.61 13.11 11.58
CA THR A 476 29.14 11.73 11.51
C THR A 476 28.52 11.40 10.15
N GLU A 477 27.53 12.16 9.71
CA GLU A 477 26.93 12.05 8.38
C GLU A 477 26.63 13.43 7.77
N ARG A 478 26.65 13.48 6.43
CA ARG A 478 26.22 14.63 5.65
C ARG A 478 25.28 14.18 4.53
N PRO A 479 24.35 15.04 4.10
CA PRO A 479 23.43 14.70 3.02
C PRO A 479 24.15 14.65 1.66
N LEU A 480 23.90 13.58 0.90
CA LEU A 480 24.18 13.44 -0.53
C LEU A 480 22.85 13.43 -1.29
N ALA A 481 22.62 14.43 -2.14
CA ALA A 481 21.46 14.46 -3.01
C ALA A 481 21.73 13.75 -4.33
N CYS A 482 20.95 12.70 -4.62
CA CYS A 482 20.96 11.98 -5.89
C CYS A 482 19.76 12.48 -6.72
N VAL A 483 20.00 13.15 -7.85
CA VAL A 483 18.97 13.83 -8.63
C VAL A 483 18.90 13.34 -10.08
N VAL A 484 17.68 13.20 -10.58
CA VAL A 484 17.38 13.00 -12.00
C VAL A 484 16.87 14.31 -12.56
N VAL A 485 17.46 14.79 -13.64
CA VAL A 485 17.14 16.11 -14.22
C VAL A 485 16.74 15.99 -15.68
N SER A 486 15.78 16.80 -16.11
CA SER A 486 15.30 16.87 -17.51
C SER A 486 16.00 17.92 -18.34
N ARG A 487 16.82 18.79 -17.72
CA ARG A 487 17.60 19.85 -18.33
C ARG A 487 18.89 20.06 -17.58
N ASP A 488 19.85 20.70 -18.20
CA ASP A 488 21.12 21.06 -17.54
C ASP A 488 20.85 21.94 -16.32
N THR A 489 21.35 21.47 -15.19
CA THR A 489 21.40 22.19 -13.92
C THR A 489 22.68 21.75 -13.20
N ASP A 490 23.09 22.51 -12.20
CA ASP A 490 24.32 22.25 -11.46
C ASP A 490 24.06 22.23 -9.94
N PRO A 491 25.00 21.70 -9.14
CA PRO A 491 24.88 21.62 -7.69
C PRO A 491 24.64 22.97 -7.01
N VAL A 492 25.23 24.05 -7.53
CA VAL A 492 25.12 25.40 -6.93
C VAL A 492 23.69 25.90 -7.07
N THR A 493 23.13 25.82 -8.28
CA THR A 493 21.74 26.21 -8.56
C THR A 493 20.74 25.49 -7.68
N LEU A 494 20.92 24.15 -7.50
CA LEU A 494 20.04 23.35 -6.66
C LEU A 494 20.20 23.68 -5.18
N ALA A 495 21.43 23.87 -4.69
CA ALA A 495 21.69 24.27 -3.31
C ALA A 495 21.11 25.67 -3.00
N GLU A 496 21.26 26.64 -3.91
CA GLU A 496 20.68 27.98 -3.78
C GLU A 496 19.14 27.94 -3.69
N SER A 497 18.49 26.99 -4.38
CA SER A 497 17.04 26.84 -4.32
C SER A 497 16.52 26.39 -2.95
N LEU A 498 17.38 25.85 -2.10
CA LEU A 498 17.08 25.41 -0.73
C LEU A 498 17.35 26.50 0.32
N VAL A 499 18.06 27.57 -0.04
CA VAL A 499 18.36 28.67 0.88
C VAL A 499 17.07 29.32 1.38
N GLY A 500 16.95 29.45 2.71
CA GLY A 500 15.77 30.01 3.38
C GLY A 500 14.59 29.06 3.49
N LYS A 501 14.68 27.85 2.93
CA LYS A 501 13.66 26.80 3.09
C LYS A 501 14.04 25.79 4.16
N VAL A 502 15.34 25.57 4.34
CA VAL A 502 15.91 24.73 5.42
C VAL A 502 17.08 25.49 6.06
N ALA A 503 17.54 25.06 7.22
CA ALA A 503 18.72 25.62 7.85
C ALA A 503 19.96 25.38 6.95
N HIS A 504 20.87 26.39 6.90
CA HIS A 504 22.01 26.33 5.99
C HIS A 504 22.86 25.06 6.12
N TRP A 505 23.01 24.53 7.33
CA TRP A 505 23.77 23.33 7.60
C TRP A 505 23.08 22.04 7.13
N GLN A 506 21.77 22.08 6.80
CA GLN A 506 21.02 20.94 6.25
C GLN A 506 21.15 20.83 4.73
N ILE A 507 21.57 21.90 4.05
CA ILE A 507 21.71 21.92 2.59
C ILE A 507 22.78 20.92 2.17
N PRO A 508 22.50 20.05 1.18
CA PRO A 508 23.50 19.12 0.65
C PRO A 508 24.71 19.86 0.06
N GLU A 509 25.91 19.44 0.44
CA GLU A 509 27.17 19.87 -0.18
C GLU A 509 27.64 18.89 -1.25
N SER A 510 27.09 17.65 -1.22
CA SER A 510 27.41 16.56 -2.13
C SER A 510 26.21 16.23 -3.02
N TRP A 511 26.45 16.05 -4.32
CA TRP A 511 25.44 15.87 -5.34
C TRP A 511 25.84 14.77 -6.32
N ALA A 512 24.91 13.89 -6.71
CA ALA A 512 25.09 12.94 -7.77
C ALA A 512 23.96 13.08 -8.79
N PHE A 513 24.31 13.31 -10.07
CA PHE A 513 23.34 13.33 -11.16
C PHE A 513 23.25 11.90 -11.71
N ILE A 514 22.07 11.31 -11.68
CA ILE A 514 21.83 9.93 -12.05
C ILE A 514 20.72 9.81 -13.10
N GLU A 515 20.70 8.72 -13.86
CA GLU A 515 19.69 8.49 -14.90
C GLU A 515 18.32 8.19 -14.31
N GLU A 516 18.28 7.44 -13.21
CA GLU A 516 17.05 7.10 -12.48
C GLU A 516 17.32 6.91 -10.98
N VAL A 517 16.35 7.23 -10.14
CA VAL A 517 16.36 6.84 -8.72
C VAL A 517 15.92 5.38 -8.62
N PRO A 518 16.73 4.47 -8.04
CA PRO A 518 16.34 3.08 -7.81
C PRO A 518 15.04 2.99 -7.04
N LYS A 519 14.15 2.07 -7.43
CA LYS A 519 12.83 1.89 -6.82
C LYS A 519 12.66 0.48 -6.28
N THR A 520 11.95 0.38 -5.15
CA THR A 520 11.49 -0.88 -4.61
C THR A 520 10.40 -1.49 -5.51
N THR A 521 10.07 -2.75 -5.28
CA THR A 521 9.03 -3.49 -6.01
C THR A 521 7.63 -2.84 -5.96
N VAL A 522 7.43 -1.92 -5.01
CA VAL A 522 6.18 -1.17 -4.83
C VAL A 522 6.28 0.31 -5.24
N GLY A 523 7.36 0.68 -5.94
CA GLY A 523 7.54 2.01 -6.52
C GLY A 523 8.05 3.09 -5.57
N LYS A 524 8.54 2.74 -4.36
CA LYS A 524 9.20 3.65 -3.43
C LYS A 524 10.69 3.78 -3.77
N PHE A 525 11.32 4.91 -3.46
CA PHE A 525 12.77 5.06 -3.61
C PHE A 525 13.54 4.05 -2.75
N ASP A 526 14.51 3.38 -3.37
CA ASP A 526 15.37 2.40 -2.69
C ASP A 526 16.71 3.03 -2.32
N LYS A 527 16.73 3.74 -1.19
CA LYS A 527 17.93 4.40 -0.65
C LYS A 527 19.05 3.41 -0.28
N LYS A 528 18.72 2.12 -0.05
CA LYS A 528 19.72 1.08 0.22
C LYS A 528 20.61 0.87 -1.00
N VAL A 529 20.02 0.81 -2.18
CA VAL A 529 20.77 0.69 -3.45
C VAL A 529 21.66 1.92 -3.66
N LEU A 530 21.15 3.12 -3.38
CA LEU A 530 21.96 4.35 -3.50
C LEU A 530 23.16 4.36 -2.54
N ARG A 531 22.96 3.93 -1.28
CA ARG A 531 24.07 3.81 -0.32
C ARG A 531 25.12 2.77 -0.76
N ALA A 532 24.66 1.63 -1.29
CA ALA A 532 25.56 0.61 -1.82
C ALA A 532 26.37 1.13 -3.02
N ARG A 533 25.73 1.85 -3.95
CA ARG A 533 26.41 2.48 -5.09
C ARG A 533 27.43 3.54 -4.64
N TYR A 534 27.09 4.34 -3.63
CA TYR A 534 28.02 5.31 -3.05
C TYR A 534 29.24 4.61 -2.44
N GLN A 535 29.01 3.55 -1.65
CA GLN A 535 30.10 2.77 -1.01
C GLN A 535 31.01 2.06 -2.03
N ALA A 536 30.44 1.63 -3.16
CA ALA A 536 31.19 1.02 -4.27
C ALA A 536 31.95 2.04 -5.12
N GLY A 537 31.69 3.37 -4.96
CA GLY A 537 32.27 4.39 -5.80
C GLY A 537 31.57 4.53 -7.18
N ASP A 538 30.36 4.00 -7.33
CA ASP A 538 29.60 3.97 -8.59
C ASP A 538 28.76 5.26 -8.82
N LEU A 539 28.87 6.26 -7.91
CA LEU A 539 28.22 7.56 -8.07
C LEU A 539 29.27 8.64 -8.36
N ASP A 540 29.07 9.39 -9.43
CA ASP A 540 29.86 10.61 -9.72
C ASP A 540 29.41 11.72 -8.78
N VAL A 541 30.09 11.88 -7.66
CA VAL A 541 29.74 12.85 -6.61
C VAL A 541 30.45 14.18 -6.88
N LYS A 542 29.67 15.21 -7.13
CA LYS A 542 30.11 16.60 -7.27
C LYS A 542 29.90 17.37 -5.98
N ARG A 543 30.78 18.30 -5.65
CA ARG A 543 30.61 19.20 -4.50
C ARG A 543 30.21 20.61 -4.93
N THR A 544 29.42 21.30 -4.10
CA THR A 544 29.08 22.72 -4.30
C THR A 544 30.26 23.66 -4.08
N ARG A 545 31.31 23.20 -3.37
CA ARG A 545 32.55 23.91 -3.11
C ARG A 545 33.70 22.93 -3.30
N ASP A 546 34.41 23.08 -4.39
CA ASP A 546 35.79 22.61 -4.57
C ASP A 546 36.72 23.80 -4.41
#